data_98662293715b17963d94e53b6dd7aa16
#
_entry.id   98662293715b17963d94e53b6dd7aa16
#
_cell.length_a   1.000
_cell.length_b   1.000
_cell.length_c   1.000
_cell.angle_alpha   90.00
_cell.angle_beta   90.00
_cell.angle_gamma   90.00
#
_symmetry.space_group_name_H-M   'P 1'
#
loop_
_entity.id
_entity.type
_entity.pdbx_description
1 polymer ?
#
loop_
_entity_poly.entity_id
_entity_poly.type
_entity_poly.pdbx_seq_one_letter_code
_entity_poly.pdbx_strand_id
1 'polypeptide(L)'
;MIKILVIGGEPCTGKTTLVKRFIKESGLVFTKKRVNKLLDLLYNEDKSIYILGLYDDTIGTFQGTDKLSMAVQPDVVDFLNNLESGTVIFEGDRLFNNKMMNHLSDNFGEDLMVLVLKASDDILNERHIDRNDDQSDSFKQSRRTKVNNIMTNLDLMNHLVVKSNNTKEEMGEVFGLVKTFIGI
;
A
#
# COMPACT_ATOMS: atom_id res chain seq x y z
N MET A 1 -2.13 13.46 15.76
CA MET A 1 -1.03 12.59 15.27
C MET A 1 -1.54 11.79 14.06
N ILE A 2 -0.80 11.76 12.98
CA ILE A 2 -1.17 11.05 11.74
C ILE A 2 -0.18 9.92 11.55
N LYS A 3 -0.67 8.65 11.58
CA LYS A 3 0.12 7.48 11.22
C LYS A 3 -0.04 7.16 9.74
N ILE A 4 1.03 6.77 9.07
CA ILE A 4 0.97 6.41 7.64
C ILE A 4 1.61 5.05 7.42
N LEU A 5 0.83 4.13 6.86
CA LEU A 5 1.28 2.83 6.38
C LEU A 5 1.27 2.80 4.85
N VAL A 6 2.43 2.71 4.26
CA VAL A 6 2.60 2.47 2.83
C VAL A 6 2.95 1.02 2.60
N ILE A 7 2.25 0.33 1.70
CA ILE A 7 2.53 -1.05 1.34
C ILE A 7 3.03 -1.09 -0.11
N GLY A 8 4.32 -1.38 -0.27
CA GLY A 8 5.00 -1.48 -1.55
C GLY A 8 5.44 -2.90 -1.88
N GLY A 9 6.02 -3.06 -3.04
CA GLY A 9 6.56 -4.33 -3.55
C GLY A 9 6.26 -4.54 -5.02
N GLU A 10 6.91 -5.52 -5.61
CA GLU A 10 6.70 -5.92 -7.00
C GLU A 10 5.25 -6.37 -7.26
N PRO A 11 4.80 -6.47 -8.51
CA PRO A 11 3.54 -7.15 -8.81
C PRO A 11 3.48 -8.55 -8.20
N CYS A 12 2.30 -9.02 -7.85
CA CYS A 12 2.05 -10.35 -7.27
C CYS A 12 2.69 -10.63 -5.89
N THR A 13 3.29 -9.65 -5.21
CA THR A 13 3.82 -9.83 -3.84
C THR A 13 2.75 -9.89 -2.75
N GLY A 14 1.45 -9.67 -3.06
CA GLY A 14 0.33 -9.81 -2.12
C GLY A 14 -0.11 -8.52 -1.44
N LYS A 15 0.31 -7.33 -1.89
CA LYS A 15 -0.09 -6.02 -1.33
C LYS A 15 -1.61 -5.87 -1.20
N THR A 16 -2.31 -6.03 -2.30
CA THR A 16 -3.78 -5.92 -2.34
C THR A 16 -4.46 -6.99 -1.49
N THR A 17 -3.90 -8.22 -1.46
CA THR A 17 -4.39 -9.30 -0.62
C THR A 17 -4.30 -8.93 0.86
N LEU A 18 -3.19 -8.33 1.29
CA LEU A 18 -2.99 -7.86 2.66
C LEU A 18 -4.02 -6.79 3.04
N VAL A 19 -4.24 -5.78 2.18
CA VAL A 19 -5.21 -4.71 2.45
C VAL A 19 -6.65 -5.26 2.45
N LYS A 20 -7.02 -6.12 1.50
CA LYS A 20 -8.33 -6.77 1.49
C LYS A 20 -8.55 -7.64 2.74
N ARG A 21 -7.53 -8.35 3.17
CA ARG A 21 -7.57 -9.10 4.43
C ARG A 21 -7.80 -8.17 5.62
N PHE A 22 -7.10 -7.03 5.66
CA PHE A 22 -7.30 -6.03 6.71
C PHE A 22 -8.74 -5.50 6.71
N ILE A 23 -9.28 -5.12 5.56
CA ILE A 23 -10.66 -4.65 5.44
C ILE A 23 -11.66 -5.70 5.96
N LYS A 24 -11.42 -6.99 5.67
CA LYS A 24 -12.34 -8.08 6.01
C LYS A 24 -12.19 -8.60 7.45
N GLU A 25 -10.95 -8.68 7.94
CA GLU A 25 -10.64 -9.42 9.20
C GLU A 25 -10.30 -8.48 10.37
N SER A 26 -10.24 -7.15 10.18
CA SER A 26 -9.98 -6.20 11.27
C SER A 26 -11.14 -6.07 12.28
N GLY A 27 -12.34 -6.52 11.91
CA GLY A 27 -13.57 -6.29 12.69
C GLY A 27 -14.11 -4.86 12.58
N LEU A 28 -13.52 -4.01 11.72
CA LEU A 28 -13.91 -2.63 11.51
C LEU A 28 -14.88 -2.50 10.33
N VAL A 29 -15.82 -1.57 10.44
CA VAL A 29 -16.74 -1.23 9.35
C VAL A 29 -16.17 -0.07 8.55
N PHE A 30 -16.04 -0.26 7.24
CA PHE A 30 -15.53 0.75 6.33
C PHE A 30 -16.63 1.24 5.39
N THR A 31 -16.70 2.56 5.20
CA THR A 31 -17.60 3.22 4.25
C THR A 31 -16.79 3.85 3.11
N LYS A 32 -17.35 3.81 1.88
CA LYS A 32 -16.74 4.51 0.74
C LYS A 32 -16.91 6.00 0.90
N LYS A 33 -15.83 6.77 0.67
CA LYS A 33 -15.85 8.24 0.73
C LYS A 33 -15.04 8.81 -0.43
N ARG A 34 -15.56 9.84 -1.07
CA ARG A 34 -14.79 10.70 -1.97
C ARG A 34 -14.40 11.97 -1.21
N VAL A 35 -13.09 12.22 -1.10
CA VAL A 35 -12.56 13.35 -0.32
C VAL A 35 -12.44 14.60 -1.19
N ASN A 36 -11.95 14.42 -2.41
CA ASN A 36 -11.78 15.48 -3.38
C ASN A 36 -12.01 14.94 -4.81
N LYS A 37 -11.61 15.68 -5.84
CA LYS A 37 -11.93 15.35 -7.23
C LYS A 37 -11.42 13.99 -7.67
N LEU A 38 -10.23 13.56 -7.23
CA LEU A 38 -9.55 12.37 -7.72
C LEU A 38 -9.31 11.30 -6.65
N LEU A 39 -9.56 11.61 -5.36
CA LEU A 39 -9.27 10.71 -4.26
C LEU A 39 -10.53 10.07 -3.71
N ASP A 40 -10.71 8.79 -4.01
CA ASP A 40 -11.64 7.89 -3.34
C ASP A 40 -10.90 7.05 -2.30
N LEU A 41 -11.57 6.74 -1.19
CA LEU A 41 -11.03 5.95 -0.11
C LEU A 41 -12.12 5.18 0.65
N LEU A 42 -11.70 4.25 1.50
CA LEU A 42 -12.52 3.64 2.54
C LEU A 42 -12.19 4.29 3.89
N TYR A 43 -13.21 4.60 4.65
CA TYR A 43 -13.10 5.27 5.94
C TYR A 43 -13.78 4.49 7.05
N ASN A 44 -13.07 4.29 8.15
CA ASN A 44 -13.64 3.83 9.42
C ASN A 44 -13.67 5.02 10.40
N GLU A 45 -14.86 5.38 10.85
CA GLU A 45 -15.07 6.54 11.71
C GLU A 45 -14.56 6.29 13.14
N ASP A 46 -14.84 5.12 13.72
CA ASP A 46 -14.53 4.79 15.12
C ASP A 46 -13.04 4.87 15.46
N LYS A 47 -12.18 4.51 14.50
CA LYS A 47 -10.72 4.49 14.64
C LYS A 47 -10.01 5.54 13.80
N SER A 48 -10.75 6.35 13.06
CA SER A 48 -10.21 7.34 12.10
C SER A 48 -9.17 6.71 11.16
N ILE A 49 -9.55 5.56 10.53
CA ILE A 49 -8.68 4.85 9.57
C ILE A 49 -9.14 5.16 8.15
N TYR A 50 -8.20 5.56 7.30
CA TYR A 50 -8.40 5.91 5.90
C TYR A 50 -7.60 4.95 5.02
N ILE A 51 -8.26 4.16 4.17
CA ILE A 51 -7.61 3.27 3.21
C ILE A 51 -7.79 3.89 1.83
N LEU A 52 -6.70 4.45 1.26
CA LEU A 52 -6.77 5.16 -0.01
C LEU A 52 -6.97 4.19 -1.18
N GLY A 53 -7.84 4.58 -2.11
CA GLY A 53 -8.11 3.81 -3.32
C GLY A 53 -9.44 3.08 -3.30
N LEU A 54 -9.64 2.29 -4.35
CA LEU A 54 -10.87 1.54 -4.59
C LEU A 54 -10.61 0.03 -4.42
N TYR A 55 -11.36 -0.57 -3.53
CA TYR A 55 -11.35 -2.02 -3.25
C TYR A 55 -12.77 -2.54 -3.46
N ASP A 56 -12.92 -3.42 -4.41
CA ASP A 56 -14.18 -4.10 -4.72
C ASP A 56 -13.92 -5.57 -5.06
N ASP A 57 -14.99 -6.33 -5.20
CA ASP A 57 -14.93 -7.76 -5.55
C ASP A 57 -14.92 -7.99 -7.08
N THR A 58 -14.85 -6.93 -7.88
CA THR A 58 -14.76 -7.08 -9.33
C THR A 58 -13.45 -7.75 -9.70
N ILE A 59 -13.54 -8.70 -10.60
CA ILE A 59 -12.37 -9.39 -11.16
C ILE A 59 -11.62 -8.40 -12.05
N GLY A 60 -10.57 -7.83 -11.52
CA GLY A 60 -9.69 -6.92 -12.24
C GLY A 60 -8.29 -6.95 -11.65
N THR A 61 -7.29 -6.73 -12.49
CA THR A 61 -5.87 -6.75 -12.07
C THR A 61 -5.51 -5.58 -11.16
N PHE A 62 -6.22 -4.45 -11.26
CA PHE A 62 -5.91 -3.24 -10.49
C PHE A 62 -6.91 -3.02 -9.36
N GLN A 63 -6.38 -2.72 -8.19
CA GLN A 63 -7.13 -2.37 -6.97
C GLN A 63 -6.38 -1.25 -6.24
N GLY A 64 -6.95 -0.77 -5.15
CA GLY A 64 -6.30 0.24 -4.32
C GLY A 64 -6.09 1.56 -5.05
N THR A 65 -4.93 2.17 -4.88
CA THR A 65 -4.61 3.44 -5.52
C THR A 65 -4.40 3.31 -7.03
N ASP A 66 -4.12 2.12 -7.54
CA ASP A 66 -3.93 1.89 -8.98
C ASP A 66 -5.24 1.99 -9.78
N LYS A 67 -6.40 1.97 -9.12
CA LYS A 67 -7.71 2.32 -9.71
C LYS A 67 -8.00 3.83 -9.77
N LEU A 68 -7.24 4.64 -9.06
CA LEU A 68 -7.41 6.09 -9.07
C LEU A 68 -6.80 6.72 -10.34
N SER A 69 -7.04 8.01 -10.54
CA SER A 69 -6.42 8.77 -11.63
C SER A 69 -4.90 8.75 -11.57
N MET A 70 -4.23 8.79 -12.73
CA MET A 70 -2.77 8.99 -12.81
C MET A 70 -2.33 10.30 -12.13
N ALA A 71 -3.19 11.28 -12.06
CA ALA A 71 -2.93 12.60 -11.48
C ALA A 71 -3.32 12.72 -10.00
N VAL A 72 -3.60 11.61 -9.29
CA VAL A 72 -4.13 11.64 -7.91
C VAL A 72 -3.11 12.09 -6.85
N GLN A 73 -1.82 12.03 -7.12
CA GLN A 73 -0.80 12.29 -6.08
C GLN A 73 -0.92 13.69 -5.44
N PRO A 74 -1.15 14.80 -6.16
CA PRO A 74 -1.39 16.10 -5.53
C PRO A 74 -2.62 16.11 -4.61
N ASP A 75 -3.70 15.44 -5.01
CA ASP A 75 -4.92 15.32 -4.21
C ASP A 75 -4.70 14.54 -2.90
N VAL A 76 -3.81 13.54 -2.92
CA VAL A 76 -3.40 12.79 -1.72
C VAL A 76 -2.53 13.66 -0.82
N VAL A 77 -1.58 14.40 -1.36
CA VAL A 77 -0.73 15.33 -0.58
C VAL A 77 -1.60 16.40 0.09
N ASP A 78 -2.54 16.98 -0.64
CA ASP A 78 -3.48 17.96 -0.08
C ASP A 78 -4.35 17.36 1.03
N PHE A 79 -4.86 16.15 0.83
CA PHE A 79 -5.61 15.43 1.87
C PHE A 79 -4.78 15.21 3.13
N LEU A 80 -3.52 14.74 3.01
CA LEU A 80 -2.64 14.48 4.16
C LEU A 80 -2.30 15.77 4.90
N ASN A 81 -2.04 16.87 4.19
CA ASN A 81 -1.71 18.15 4.78
C ASN A 81 -2.88 18.79 5.54
N ASN A 82 -4.12 18.44 5.20
CA ASN A 82 -5.33 18.95 5.86
C ASN A 82 -5.92 17.95 6.87
N LEU A 83 -5.34 16.77 7.04
CA LEU A 83 -5.80 15.79 8.01
C LEU A 83 -5.30 16.16 9.41
N GLU A 84 -6.18 16.27 10.37
CA GLU A 84 -5.82 16.60 11.76
C GLU A 84 -5.22 15.40 12.51
N SER A 85 -5.82 14.23 12.34
CA SER A 85 -5.36 12.99 12.97
C SER A 85 -5.95 11.75 12.29
N GLY A 86 -5.34 10.59 12.55
CA GLY A 86 -5.82 9.31 12.05
C GLY A 86 -4.73 8.43 11.47
N THR A 87 -5.11 7.27 10.95
CA THR A 87 -4.22 6.32 10.30
C THR A 87 -4.56 6.24 8.81
N VAL A 88 -3.57 6.51 7.96
CA VAL A 88 -3.72 6.43 6.51
C VAL A 88 -2.98 5.22 5.98
N ILE A 89 -3.66 4.37 5.24
CA ILE A 89 -3.12 3.14 4.65
C ILE A 89 -3.28 3.23 3.14
N PHE A 90 -2.23 2.90 2.41
CA PHE A 90 -2.35 2.75 0.97
C PHE A 90 -1.35 1.75 0.39
N GLU A 91 -1.70 1.17 -0.73
CA GLU A 91 -0.87 0.30 -1.55
C GLU A 91 -1.07 0.64 -3.03
N GLY A 92 -0.16 0.20 -3.86
CA GLY A 92 -0.25 0.39 -5.30
C GLY A 92 0.88 1.24 -5.86
N ASP A 93 1.20 0.96 -7.10
CA ASP A 93 2.35 1.54 -7.80
C ASP A 93 2.20 3.05 -8.05
N ARG A 94 0.96 3.53 -8.08
CA ARG A 94 0.63 4.92 -8.40
C ARG A 94 1.23 5.93 -7.41
N LEU A 95 1.18 5.61 -6.13
CA LEU A 95 1.72 6.45 -5.06
C LEU A 95 3.07 5.93 -4.53
N PHE A 96 3.46 4.69 -4.83
CA PHE A 96 4.73 4.12 -4.39
C PHE A 96 5.86 4.57 -5.30
N ASN A 97 6.34 5.80 -5.11
CA ASN A 97 7.44 6.42 -5.86
C ASN A 97 8.28 7.33 -4.94
N ASN A 98 9.53 7.60 -5.31
CA ASN A 98 10.46 8.37 -4.48
C ASN A 98 9.92 9.76 -4.09
N LYS A 99 9.25 10.47 -5.01
CA LYS A 99 8.70 11.80 -4.72
C LYS A 99 7.68 11.74 -3.57
N MET A 100 6.78 10.76 -3.62
CA MET A 100 5.78 10.58 -2.55
C MET A 100 6.45 10.10 -1.27
N MET A 101 7.35 9.13 -1.34
CA MET A 101 8.04 8.58 -0.17
C MET A 101 8.86 9.64 0.56
N ASN A 102 9.62 10.49 -0.15
CA ASN A 102 10.37 11.59 0.45
C ASN A 102 9.42 12.60 1.12
N HIS A 103 8.33 12.98 0.43
CA HIS A 103 7.32 13.85 1.04
C HIS A 103 6.78 13.29 2.37
N LEU A 104 6.51 11.98 2.42
CA LEU A 104 6.03 11.33 3.65
C LEU A 104 7.10 11.31 4.75
N SER A 105 8.35 11.00 4.41
CA SER A 105 9.47 11.01 5.36
C SER A 105 9.68 12.40 5.96
N ASP A 106 9.66 13.44 5.12
CA ASP A 106 9.91 14.82 5.53
C ASP A 106 8.82 15.37 6.46
N ASN A 107 7.56 14.94 6.29
CA ASN A 107 6.42 15.54 6.98
C ASN A 107 5.78 14.64 8.06
N PHE A 108 5.99 13.31 7.99
CA PHE A 108 5.31 12.33 8.86
C PHE A 108 6.26 11.27 9.40
N GLY A 109 7.57 11.50 9.36
CA GLY A 109 8.60 10.49 9.61
C GLY A 109 8.43 9.71 10.91
N GLU A 110 8.07 10.35 12.01
CA GLU A 110 7.92 9.66 13.32
C GLU A 110 6.84 8.56 13.32
N ASP A 111 5.81 8.72 12.50
CA ASP A 111 4.64 7.83 12.41
C ASP A 111 4.48 7.18 11.02
N LEU A 112 5.58 7.11 10.25
CA LEU A 112 5.62 6.49 8.92
C LEU A 112 6.16 5.06 8.99
N MET A 113 5.45 4.11 8.38
CA MET A 113 5.98 2.79 8.04
C MET A 113 5.84 2.54 6.54
N VAL A 114 6.97 2.28 5.88
CA VAL A 114 7.03 1.83 4.49
C VAL A 114 7.31 0.32 4.49
N LEU A 115 6.24 -0.45 4.39
CA LEU A 115 6.28 -1.92 4.36
C LEU A 115 6.46 -2.41 2.92
N VAL A 116 7.60 -3.02 2.63
CA VAL A 116 7.87 -3.63 1.32
C VAL A 116 7.70 -5.14 1.40
N LEU A 117 6.76 -5.67 0.63
CA LEU A 117 6.56 -7.11 0.48
C LEU A 117 7.45 -7.65 -0.64
N LYS A 118 8.14 -8.75 -0.35
CA LYS A 118 8.94 -9.51 -1.31
C LYS A 118 8.44 -10.95 -1.39
N ALA A 119 8.65 -11.58 -2.55
CA ALA A 119 8.48 -13.01 -2.71
C ALA A 119 9.61 -13.53 -3.60
N SER A 120 9.89 -14.83 -3.54
CA SER A 120 10.86 -15.47 -4.43
C SER A 120 10.38 -15.42 -5.90
N ASP A 121 11.32 -15.47 -6.83
CA ASP A 121 10.97 -15.43 -8.26
C ASP A 121 10.05 -16.58 -8.65
N ASP A 122 10.23 -17.77 -8.07
CA ASP A 122 9.36 -18.93 -8.31
C ASP A 122 7.91 -18.66 -7.89
N ILE A 123 7.71 -18.11 -6.69
CA ILE A 123 6.40 -17.75 -6.18
C ILE A 123 5.77 -16.59 -6.99
N LEU A 124 6.57 -15.62 -7.40
CA LEU A 124 6.07 -14.54 -8.26
C LEU A 124 5.60 -15.07 -9.62
N ASN A 125 6.38 -15.98 -10.23
CA ASN A 125 6.01 -16.60 -11.51
C ASN A 125 4.72 -17.44 -11.38
N GLU A 126 4.60 -18.27 -10.35
CA GLU A 126 3.38 -19.04 -10.06
C GLU A 126 2.16 -18.10 -9.95
N ARG A 127 2.26 -17.03 -9.15
CA ARG A 127 1.18 -16.07 -8.95
C ARG A 127 0.83 -15.26 -10.19
N HIS A 128 1.80 -14.99 -11.08
CA HIS A 128 1.54 -14.35 -12.37
C HIS A 128 0.73 -15.28 -13.28
N ILE A 129 1.08 -16.56 -13.33
CA ILE A 129 0.33 -17.60 -14.08
C ILE A 129 -1.10 -17.72 -13.55
N ASP A 130 -1.27 -17.86 -12.24
CA ASP A 130 -2.60 -18.00 -11.60
C ASP A 130 -3.53 -16.80 -11.88
N ARG A 131 -2.95 -15.61 -12.04
CA ARG A 131 -3.70 -14.38 -12.35
C ARG A 131 -3.94 -14.18 -13.83
N ASN A 132 -3.40 -15.04 -14.68
CA ASN A 132 -3.37 -14.86 -16.14
C ASN A 132 -2.85 -13.46 -16.53
N ASP A 133 -1.73 -13.08 -15.94
CA ASP A 133 -1.17 -11.73 -16.00
C ASP A 133 -0.19 -11.62 -17.18
N ASP A 134 -0.59 -10.89 -18.22
CA ASP A 134 0.16 -10.69 -19.46
C ASP A 134 1.23 -9.57 -19.38
N GLN A 135 1.63 -9.15 -18.17
CA GLN A 135 2.63 -8.10 -18.01
C GLN A 135 3.98 -8.51 -18.63
N SER A 136 4.52 -7.64 -19.47
CA SER A 136 5.81 -7.88 -20.13
C SER A 136 6.97 -7.94 -19.12
N ASP A 137 8.03 -8.66 -19.48
CA ASP A 137 9.24 -8.73 -18.64
C ASP A 137 9.87 -7.35 -18.41
N SER A 138 9.82 -6.46 -19.39
CA SER A 138 10.29 -5.08 -19.26
C SER A 138 9.46 -4.30 -18.22
N PHE A 139 8.16 -4.51 -18.16
CA PHE A 139 7.31 -3.92 -17.13
C PHE A 139 7.67 -4.45 -15.75
N LYS A 140 7.79 -5.78 -15.59
CA LYS A 140 8.18 -6.42 -14.31
C LYS A 140 9.53 -5.92 -13.84
N GLN A 141 10.52 -5.85 -14.74
CA GLN A 141 11.86 -5.32 -14.43
C GLN A 141 11.82 -3.83 -14.01
N SER A 142 11.02 -3.01 -14.68
CA SER A 142 10.82 -1.61 -14.30
C SER A 142 10.26 -1.48 -12.88
N ARG A 143 9.30 -2.33 -12.49
CA ARG A 143 8.73 -2.35 -11.14
C ARG A 143 9.74 -2.82 -10.11
N ARG A 144 10.52 -3.85 -10.40
CA ARG A 144 11.63 -4.33 -9.56
C ARG A 144 12.66 -3.22 -9.31
N THR A 145 13.07 -2.51 -10.36
CA THR A 145 14.00 -1.37 -10.25
C THR A 145 13.44 -0.26 -9.35
N LYS A 146 12.17 0.08 -9.53
CA LYS A 146 11.49 1.10 -8.72
C LYS A 146 11.45 0.72 -7.24
N VAL A 147 11.08 -0.52 -6.92
CA VAL A 147 11.06 -1.03 -5.54
C VAL A 147 12.47 -1.01 -4.93
N ASN A 148 13.49 -1.44 -5.68
CA ASN A 148 14.88 -1.41 -5.23
C ASN A 148 15.36 0.04 -4.95
N ASN A 149 15.02 1.00 -5.81
CA ASN A 149 15.36 2.40 -5.59
C ASN A 149 14.73 2.96 -4.30
N ILE A 150 13.52 2.55 -3.96
CA ILE A 150 12.87 2.95 -2.70
C ILE A 150 13.56 2.26 -1.52
N MET A 151 13.87 0.96 -1.62
CA MET A 151 14.55 0.22 -0.54
C MET A 151 15.98 0.72 -0.26
N THR A 152 16.65 1.34 -1.21
CA THR A 152 17.99 1.90 -1.07
C THR A 152 17.99 3.41 -0.81
N ASN A 153 16.83 4.01 -0.67
CA ASN A 153 16.69 5.43 -0.36
C ASN A 153 17.05 5.67 1.12
N LEU A 154 18.12 6.44 1.35
CA LEU A 154 18.65 6.70 2.69
C LEU A 154 17.66 7.46 3.59
N ASP A 155 16.83 8.34 3.01
CA ASP A 155 15.83 9.11 3.75
C ASP A 155 14.70 8.23 4.32
N LEU A 156 14.57 7.00 3.80
CA LEU A 156 13.55 6.04 4.23
C LEU A 156 14.07 4.96 5.18
N MET A 157 15.38 4.87 5.42
CA MET A 157 15.98 3.75 6.16
C MET A 157 15.33 3.47 7.52
N ASN A 158 14.97 4.53 8.25
CA ASN A 158 14.37 4.41 9.58
C ASN A 158 12.87 4.03 9.54
N HIS A 159 12.24 4.10 8.37
CA HIS A 159 10.81 3.86 8.17
C HIS A 159 10.55 2.58 7.39
N LEU A 160 11.61 1.98 6.83
CA LEU A 160 11.52 0.85 5.93
C LEU A 160 11.45 -0.48 6.68
N VAL A 161 10.43 -1.25 6.38
CA VAL A 161 10.29 -2.63 6.85
C VAL A 161 10.15 -3.55 5.65
N VAL A 162 11.06 -4.48 5.46
CA VAL A 162 11.00 -5.46 4.37
C VAL A 162 10.58 -6.81 4.93
N LYS A 163 9.56 -7.42 4.33
CA LYS A 163 9.01 -8.72 4.74
C LYS A 163 8.83 -9.66 3.56
N SER A 164 9.16 -10.92 3.76
CA SER A 164 8.81 -12.00 2.83
C SER A 164 7.32 -12.31 2.88
N ASN A 165 6.77 -12.71 1.75
CA ASN A 165 5.39 -13.17 1.62
C ASN A 165 5.31 -14.31 0.59
N ASN A 166 5.96 -15.42 0.89
CA ASN A 166 5.93 -16.64 0.07
C ASN A 166 4.81 -17.58 0.52
N THR A 167 4.51 -17.58 1.82
CA THR A 167 3.57 -18.54 2.44
C THR A 167 2.41 -17.83 3.12
N LYS A 168 1.39 -18.62 3.51
CA LYS A 168 0.24 -18.11 4.29
C LYS A 168 0.67 -17.69 5.70
N GLU A 169 1.65 -18.39 6.28
CA GLU A 169 2.22 -18.11 7.59
C GLU A 169 2.93 -16.75 7.58
N GLU A 170 3.80 -16.52 6.60
CA GLU A 170 4.46 -15.22 6.41
C GLU A 170 3.46 -14.07 6.22
N MET A 171 2.39 -14.28 5.43
CA MET A 171 1.29 -13.32 5.32
C MET A 171 0.59 -13.08 6.67
N GLY A 172 0.47 -14.12 7.50
CA GLY A 172 -0.08 -14.00 8.86
C GLY A 172 0.78 -13.12 9.77
N GLU A 173 2.08 -13.28 9.73
CA GLU A 173 3.04 -12.45 10.47
C GLU A 173 2.99 -10.98 10.01
N VAL A 174 2.96 -10.77 8.70
CA VAL A 174 2.83 -9.42 8.10
C VAL A 174 1.51 -8.77 8.52
N PHE A 175 0.43 -9.53 8.53
CA PHE A 175 -0.87 -9.02 8.98
C PHE A 175 -0.86 -8.63 10.46
N GLY A 176 -0.21 -9.42 11.31
CA GLY A 176 0.00 -9.09 12.73
C GLY A 176 0.81 -7.81 12.91
N LEU A 177 1.89 -7.64 12.14
CA LEU A 177 2.70 -6.42 12.14
C LEU A 177 1.87 -5.19 11.76
N VAL A 178 1.04 -5.28 10.73
CA VAL A 178 0.15 -4.19 10.28
C VAL A 178 -0.83 -3.82 11.40
N LYS A 179 -1.47 -4.79 12.04
CA LYS A 179 -2.39 -4.55 13.16
C LYS A 179 -1.69 -3.85 14.32
N THR A 180 -0.51 -4.32 14.69
CA THR A 180 0.30 -3.71 15.76
C THR A 180 0.65 -2.26 15.45
N PHE A 181 1.09 -1.96 14.22
CA PHE A 181 1.40 -0.58 13.82
C PHE A 181 0.17 0.33 13.89
N ILE A 182 -0.98 -0.16 13.45
CA ILE A 182 -2.25 0.60 13.47
C ILE A 182 -2.77 0.76 14.91
N GLY A 183 -2.51 -0.19 15.78
CA GLY A 183 -2.96 -0.19 17.18
C GLY A 183 -4.31 -0.87 17.37
N ILE A 184 -4.52 -2.00 16.68
CA ILE A 184 -5.74 -2.83 16.78
C ILE A 184 -5.41 -4.30 16.98
#